data_9814ab703aa4224a4b45432ebfbf30e6
#
_entry.id   9814ab703aa4224a4b45432ebfbf30e6
#
_cell.length_a   1.000
_cell.length_b   1.000
_cell.length_c   1.000
_cell.angle_alpha   90.00
_cell.angle_beta   90.00
_cell.angle_gamma   90.00
#
_symmetry.space_group_name_H-M   'P 1'
#
loop_
_entity.id
_entity.type
_entity.pdbx_description
1 polymer ?
#
loop_
_entity_poly.entity_id
_entity_poly.type
_entity_poly.pdbx_seq_one_letter_code
_entity_poly.pdbx_strand_id
1 'polypeptide(L)'
;KEENGIWARYLGGKNELDKKNASFKQTYNIAQVGYDKKKGNWTIGAALDYGTGKDTYANGTGKEKLASLALYGAMQKEDGQYLDIILRGSRVKNDYTVYNEMNHRLDGKYRTGGLSVSVEYGKRMKKENGFYIDPSIELTAGHLGGKDYDAVSDMGGNKKMHIHQDGVTSVIGRIGLGIGKETERSNLFAKIALAHEFGGKVKSIFSAENEPTSGTEVDLKDSWVDVEVGGSWLVNRNTYLYGTYTRNFGADVSSKWRIDAGIRFSF
;
A
#
# COMPACT_ATOMS: atom_id res chain seq x y z
N LYS A 1 -27.00 15.42 9.41
CA LYS A 1 -26.13 16.51 9.86
C LYS A 1 -24.95 16.58 8.92
N GLU A 2 -24.65 17.74 8.40
CA GLU A 2 -23.45 17.96 7.57
C GLU A 2 -22.26 18.21 8.50
N GLU A 3 -21.13 17.63 8.16
CA GLU A 3 -19.90 17.77 8.91
C GLU A 3 -18.71 17.74 7.95
N ASN A 4 -17.75 18.61 8.15
CA ASN A 4 -16.50 18.66 7.42
C ASN A 4 -15.39 18.08 8.27
N GLY A 5 -14.42 17.44 7.64
CA GLY A 5 -13.25 16.93 8.32
C GLY A 5 -11.96 17.21 7.56
N ILE A 6 -10.94 17.57 8.32
CA ILE A 6 -9.55 17.64 7.85
C ILE A 6 -8.77 16.61 8.66
N TRP A 7 -7.91 15.87 8.01
CA TRP A 7 -7.09 14.89 8.68
C TRP A 7 -5.68 14.83 8.10
N ALA A 8 -4.76 14.39 8.92
CA ALA A 8 -3.39 14.07 8.53
C ALA A 8 -3.00 12.72 9.10
N ARG A 9 -2.23 11.96 8.34
CA ARG A 9 -1.81 10.61 8.72
C ARG A 9 -0.38 10.35 8.29
N TYR A 10 0.34 9.65 9.14
CA TYR A 10 1.65 9.08 8.85
C TYR A 10 1.52 7.56 8.69
N LEU A 11 2.15 7.03 7.67
CA LEU A 11 2.30 5.59 7.45
C LEU A 11 3.78 5.27 7.35
N GLY A 12 4.21 4.28 8.10
CA GLY A 12 5.56 3.76 8.01
C GLY A 12 5.55 2.26 8.05
N GLY A 13 6.47 1.63 7.34
CA GLY A 13 6.49 0.19 7.30
C GLY A 13 7.76 -0.40 6.71
N LYS A 14 7.79 -1.72 6.73
CA LYS A 14 8.85 -2.54 6.15
C LYS A 14 8.22 -3.72 5.40
N ASN A 15 8.58 -3.84 4.13
CA ASN A 15 8.24 -4.99 3.30
C ASN A 15 9.49 -5.82 3.00
N GLU A 16 9.31 -7.11 2.87
CA GLU A 16 10.36 -8.03 2.40
C GLU A 16 9.78 -8.95 1.33
N LEU A 17 10.51 -9.13 0.25
CA LEU A 17 10.27 -10.19 -0.73
C LEU A 17 11.42 -11.20 -0.59
N ASP A 18 11.05 -12.47 -0.38
CA ASP A 18 11.98 -13.58 -0.30
C ASP A 18 11.55 -14.68 -1.28
N LYS A 19 12.05 -14.58 -2.50
CA LYS A 19 11.86 -15.58 -3.56
C LYS A 19 13.21 -16.01 -4.12
N LYS A 20 13.28 -17.24 -4.62
CA LYS A 20 14.50 -17.85 -5.15
C LYS A 20 15.25 -16.99 -6.18
N ASN A 21 14.52 -16.21 -7.00
CA ASN A 21 15.08 -15.39 -8.07
C ASN A 21 14.97 -13.88 -7.84
N ALA A 22 14.39 -13.47 -6.72
CA ALA A 22 14.21 -12.06 -6.40
C ALA A 22 14.06 -11.90 -4.88
N SER A 23 14.93 -11.12 -4.28
CA SER A 23 14.85 -10.80 -2.86
C SER A 23 15.13 -9.32 -2.66
N PHE A 24 14.29 -8.64 -1.90
CA PHE A 24 14.54 -7.27 -1.50
C PHE A 24 13.87 -6.95 -0.17
N LYS A 25 14.37 -5.90 0.47
CA LYS A 25 13.80 -5.28 1.65
C LYS A 25 13.47 -3.83 1.32
N GLN A 26 12.31 -3.37 1.75
CA GLN A 26 11.87 -1.99 1.57
C GLN A 26 11.44 -1.42 2.90
N THR A 27 11.93 -0.22 3.23
CA THR A 27 11.39 0.63 4.29
C THR A 27 10.79 1.87 3.66
N TYR A 28 9.64 2.31 4.15
CA TYR A 28 8.96 3.46 3.58
C TYR A 28 8.33 4.34 4.66
N ASN A 29 8.17 5.62 4.31
CA ASN A 29 7.47 6.63 5.10
C ASN A 29 6.56 7.42 4.17
N ILE A 30 5.31 7.58 4.53
CA ILE A 30 4.30 8.29 3.75
C ILE A 30 3.55 9.25 4.65
N ALA A 31 3.45 10.50 4.23
CA ALA A 31 2.57 11.50 4.84
C ALA A 31 1.32 11.68 3.98
N GLN A 32 0.17 11.71 4.61
CA GLN A 32 -1.12 11.95 3.96
C GLN A 32 -1.84 13.11 4.60
N VAL A 33 -2.54 13.90 3.79
CA VAL A 33 -3.49 14.91 4.24
C VAL A 33 -4.78 14.76 3.46
N GLY A 34 -5.90 14.95 4.10
CA GLY A 34 -7.20 14.79 3.47
C GLY A 34 -8.24 15.76 3.98
N TYR A 35 -9.27 15.91 3.17
CA TYR A 35 -10.46 16.69 3.47
C TYR A 35 -11.68 15.92 3.00
N ASP A 36 -12.72 15.91 3.83
CA ASP A 36 -13.99 15.28 3.48
C ASP A 36 -15.20 16.03 4.01
N LYS A 37 -16.32 15.67 3.43
CA LYS A 37 -17.67 16.14 3.84
C LYS A 37 -18.55 14.94 4.13
N LYS A 38 -19.22 14.99 5.25
CA LYS A 38 -20.27 14.04 5.61
C LYS A 38 -21.63 14.66 5.35
N LYS A 39 -22.48 13.92 4.62
CA LYS A 39 -23.89 14.26 4.38
C LYS A 39 -24.71 12.98 4.45
N GLY A 40 -25.61 12.90 5.40
CA GLY A 40 -26.38 11.68 5.67
C GLY A 40 -25.47 10.53 6.07
N ASN A 41 -25.58 9.42 5.36
CA ASN A 41 -24.78 8.22 5.59
C ASN A 41 -23.43 8.21 4.86
N TRP A 42 -23.20 9.19 3.99
CA TRP A 42 -22.01 9.26 3.15
C TRP A 42 -21.00 10.29 3.64
N THR A 43 -19.73 9.89 3.61
CA THR A 43 -18.59 10.79 3.72
C THR A 43 -17.80 10.70 2.42
N ILE A 44 -17.58 11.83 1.75
CA ILE A 44 -16.86 11.91 0.48
C ILE A 44 -15.69 12.85 0.65
N GLY A 45 -14.53 12.44 0.19
CA GLY A 45 -13.32 13.23 0.37
C GLY A 45 -12.23 12.97 -0.65
N ALA A 46 -11.16 13.73 -0.48
CA ALA A 46 -9.95 13.63 -1.27
C ALA A 46 -8.72 13.70 -0.35
N ALA A 47 -7.65 13.07 -0.77
CA ALA A 47 -6.40 13.03 -0.03
C ALA A 47 -5.19 13.17 -0.97
N LEU A 48 -4.14 13.75 -0.46
CA LEU A 48 -2.83 13.83 -1.09
C LEU A 48 -1.82 13.06 -0.24
N ASP A 49 -0.98 12.29 -0.91
CA ASP A 49 0.09 11.52 -0.29
C ASP A 49 1.44 11.93 -0.85
N TYR A 50 2.43 11.96 0.01
CA TYR A 50 3.83 12.04 -0.37
C TYR A 50 4.62 11.03 0.46
N GLY A 51 5.46 10.24 -0.21
CA GLY A 51 6.23 9.21 0.46
C GLY A 51 7.63 9.04 -0.09
N THR A 52 8.47 8.43 0.72
CA THR A 52 9.82 8.01 0.37
C THR A 52 10.03 6.58 0.80
N GLY A 53 10.85 5.85 0.05
CA GLY A 53 11.22 4.49 0.35
C GLY A 53 12.71 4.25 0.12
N LYS A 54 13.24 3.27 0.83
CA LYS A 54 14.59 2.75 0.64
C LYS A 54 14.49 1.25 0.38
N ASP A 55 15.12 0.82 -0.70
CA ASP A 55 15.19 -0.58 -1.08
C ASP A 55 16.59 -1.11 -0.87
N THR A 56 16.68 -2.31 -0.34
CA THR A 56 17.93 -3.08 -0.23
C THR A 56 17.74 -4.36 -1.00
N TYR A 57 18.54 -4.52 -2.06
CA TYR A 57 18.61 -5.74 -2.87
C TYR A 57 19.78 -6.60 -2.40
N ALA A 58 19.83 -7.86 -2.84
CA ALA A 58 20.98 -8.73 -2.56
C ALA A 58 22.30 -8.13 -3.05
N ASN A 59 22.24 -7.34 -4.12
CA ASN A 59 23.39 -6.79 -4.82
C ASN A 59 23.37 -5.26 -4.99
N GLY A 60 22.63 -4.56 -4.17
CA GLY A 60 22.57 -3.09 -4.28
C GLY A 60 21.49 -2.42 -3.45
N THR A 61 21.25 -1.17 -3.77
CA THR A 61 20.27 -0.30 -3.06
C THR A 61 19.47 0.54 -4.03
N GLY A 62 18.30 1.01 -3.57
CA GLY A 62 17.45 1.92 -4.32
C GLY A 62 16.75 2.92 -3.40
N LYS A 63 16.28 4.00 -4.01
CA LYS A 63 15.46 5.03 -3.34
C LYS A 63 14.22 5.29 -4.18
N GLU A 64 13.10 5.41 -3.51
CA GLU A 64 11.81 5.67 -4.11
C GLU A 64 11.19 6.96 -3.60
N LYS A 65 10.44 7.63 -4.49
CA LYS A 65 9.57 8.75 -4.15
C LYS A 65 8.19 8.49 -4.71
N LEU A 66 7.18 8.68 -3.88
CA LEU A 66 5.77 8.49 -4.20
C LEU A 66 5.01 9.80 -4.03
N ALA A 67 4.15 10.11 -5.00
CA ALA A 67 3.12 11.14 -4.88
C ALA A 67 1.80 10.56 -5.36
N SER A 68 0.71 10.76 -4.61
CA SER A 68 -0.60 10.23 -4.95
C SER A 68 -1.71 11.22 -4.68
N LEU A 69 -2.77 11.08 -5.45
CA LEU A 69 -4.08 11.69 -5.21
C LEU A 69 -5.10 10.58 -5.03
N ALA A 70 -5.90 10.64 -3.98
CA ALA A 70 -6.98 9.71 -3.72
C ALA A 70 -8.32 10.44 -3.63
N LEU A 71 -9.36 9.81 -4.17
CA LEU A 71 -10.76 10.17 -3.93
C LEU A 71 -11.38 9.00 -3.16
N TYR A 72 -12.15 9.30 -2.13
CA TYR A 72 -12.78 8.26 -1.33
C TYR A 72 -14.22 8.60 -0.96
N GLY A 73 -14.99 7.55 -0.79
CA GLY A 73 -16.34 7.60 -0.27
C GLY A 73 -16.55 6.51 0.78
N ALA A 74 -17.17 6.87 1.89
CA ALA A 74 -17.50 5.95 2.96
C ALA A 74 -18.97 6.08 3.30
N MET A 75 -19.69 4.97 3.34
CA MET A 75 -21.11 4.91 3.71
C MET A 75 -21.24 4.09 4.99
N GLN A 76 -22.01 4.60 5.94
CA GLN A 76 -22.36 3.88 7.15
C GLN A 76 -23.88 3.96 7.37
N LYS A 77 -24.49 2.80 7.60
CA LYS A 77 -25.90 2.69 7.98
C LYS A 77 -26.04 2.52 9.49
N GLU A 78 -27.21 2.85 10.00
CA GLU A 78 -27.52 2.70 11.43
C GLU A 78 -27.48 1.25 11.90
N ASP A 79 -27.77 0.30 11.01
CA ASP A 79 -27.71 -1.15 11.30
C ASP A 79 -26.28 -1.72 11.37
N GLY A 80 -25.26 -0.88 11.17
CA GLY A 80 -23.86 -1.26 11.20
C GLY A 80 -23.24 -1.62 9.86
N GLN A 81 -24.01 -1.70 8.78
CA GLN A 81 -23.44 -1.91 7.44
C GLN A 81 -22.60 -0.70 7.03
N TYR A 82 -21.47 -0.96 6.37
CA TYR A 82 -20.63 0.07 5.79
C TYR A 82 -20.06 -0.36 4.43
N LEU A 83 -19.76 0.65 3.63
CA LEU A 83 -19.12 0.51 2.34
C LEU A 83 -18.05 1.58 2.19
N ASP A 84 -16.82 1.18 1.94
CA ASP A 84 -15.69 2.08 1.72
C ASP A 84 -15.16 1.90 0.30
N ILE A 85 -15.00 2.99 -0.43
CA ILE A 85 -14.48 3.00 -1.80
C ILE A 85 -13.35 4.01 -1.87
N ILE A 86 -12.19 3.59 -2.42
CA ILE A 86 -11.03 4.45 -2.63
C ILE A 86 -10.55 4.30 -4.06
N LEU A 87 -10.39 5.42 -4.75
CA LEU A 87 -9.74 5.52 -6.05
C LEU A 87 -8.45 6.32 -5.89
N ARG A 88 -7.33 5.77 -6.36
CA ARG A 88 -6.01 6.37 -6.17
C ARG A 88 -5.22 6.39 -7.46
N GLY A 89 -4.67 7.56 -7.81
CA GLY A 89 -3.67 7.71 -8.85
C GLY A 89 -2.32 8.06 -8.23
N SER A 90 -1.26 7.42 -8.68
CA SER A 90 0.08 7.54 -8.07
C SER A 90 1.15 7.75 -9.12
N ARG A 91 2.21 8.45 -8.73
CA ARG A 91 3.49 8.54 -9.43
C ARG A 91 4.60 8.04 -8.55
N VAL A 92 5.45 7.19 -9.12
CA VAL A 92 6.61 6.62 -8.45
C VAL A 92 7.87 6.95 -9.25
N LYS A 93 8.88 7.42 -8.55
CA LYS A 93 10.25 7.58 -9.07
C LYS A 93 11.14 6.62 -8.33
N ASN A 94 12.03 5.95 -9.05
CA ASN A 94 13.00 5.05 -8.45
C ASN A 94 14.39 5.32 -9.00
N ASP A 95 15.38 5.40 -8.10
CA ASP A 95 16.81 5.45 -8.39
C ASP A 95 17.47 4.27 -7.74
N TYR A 96 18.21 3.45 -8.49
CA TYR A 96 18.89 2.31 -7.92
C TYR A 96 20.32 2.14 -8.44
N THR A 97 21.14 1.49 -7.62
CA THR A 97 22.48 1.03 -7.95
C THR A 97 22.61 -0.43 -7.57
N VAL A 98 22.96 -1.27 -8.53
CA VAL A 98 23.18 -2.70 -8.31
C VAL A 98 24.52 -3.12 -8.92
N TYR A 99 25.07 -4.24 -8.44
CA TYR A 99 26.33 -4.82 -8.87
C TYR A 99 26.09 -6.24 -9.35
N ASN A 100 26.76 -6.63 -10.45
CA ASN A 100 26.75 -8.02 -10.90
C ASN A 100 27.81 -8.87 -10.14
N GLU A 101 27.85 -10.15 -10.45
CA GLU A 101 28.80 -11.09 -9.80
C GLU A 101 30.27 -10.71 -10.00
N MET A 102 30.59 -10.00 -11.07
CA MET A 102 31.95 -9.48 -11.35
C MET A 102 32.17 -8.08 -10.76
N ASN A 103 31.28 -7.63 -9.90
CA ASN A 103 31.33 -6.32 -9.24
C ASN A 103 31.23 -5.10 -10.19
N HIS A 104 30.65 -5.27 -11.37
CA HIS A 104 30.32 -4.16 -12.25
C HIS A 104 29.06 -3.46 -11.79
N ARG A 105 29.09 -2.13 -11.76
CA ARG A 105 28.03 -1.27 -11.30
C ARG A 105 27.02 -0.98 -12.42
N LEU A 106 25.73 -1.03 -12.07
CA LEU A 106 24.62 -0.63 -12.90
C LEU A 106 23.77 0.40 -12.16
N ASP A 107 23.65 1.59 -12.72
CA ASP A 107 22.78 2.65 -12.21
C ASP A 107 21.54 2.80 -13.08
N GLY A 108 20.36 2.80 -12.48
CA GLY A 108 19.10 2.98 -13.18
C GLY A 108 18.19 4.00 -12.51
N LYS A 109 17.43 4.71 -13.34
CA LYS A 109 16.39 5.64 -12.92
C LYS A 109 15.16 5.41 -13.77
N TYR A 110 14.00 5.33 -13.13
CA TYR A 110 12.75 5.26 -13.86
C TYR A 110 11.61 5.98 -13.12
N ARG A 111 10.58 6.26 -13.89
CA ARG A 111 9.30 6.79 -13.40
C ARG A 111 8.19 5.91 -13.90
N THR A 112 7.19 5.70 -13.08
CA THR A 112 5.98 4.97 -13.46
C THR A 112 4.76 5.57 -12.78
N GLY A 113 3.60 5.35 -13.37
CA GLY A 113 2.31 5.74 -12.81
C GLY A 113 1.49 4.51 -12.44
N GLY A 114 0.64 4.65 -11.45
CA GLY A 114 -0.27 3.62 -11.01
C GLY A 114 -1.69 4.15 -10.80
N LEU A 115 -2.64 3.26 -10.93
CA LEU A 115 -4.05 3.50 -10.64
C LEU A 115 -4.57 2.33 -9.84
N SER A 116 -5.32 2.60 -8.77
CA SER A 116 -5.93 1.56 -7.96
C SER A 116 -7.34 1.93 -7.51
N VAL A 117 -8.15 0.91 -7.29
CA VAL A 117 -9.48 1.00 -6.70
C VAL A 117 -9.59 -0.03 -5.59
N SER A 118 -10.15 0.36 -4.46
CA SER A 118 -10.42 -0.51 -3.32
C SER A 118 -11.87 -0.37 -2.91
N VAL A 119 -12.53 -1.49 -2.65
CA VAL A 119 -13.90 -1.55 -2.17
C VAL A 119 -13.96 -2.52 -0.99
N GLU A 120 -14.41 -2.04 0.15
CA GLU A 120 -14.66 -2.86 1.34
C GLU A 120 -16.12 -2.74 1.74
N TYR A 121 -16.76 -3.89 1.99
CA TYR A 121 -18.10 -3.97 2.54
C TYR A 121 -18.06 -4.81 3.82
N GLY A 122 -18.72 -4.33 4.85
CA GLY A 122 -18.82 -5.05 6.11
C GLY A 122 -20.03 -4.66 6.92
N LYS A 123 -20.16 -5.32 8.05
CA LYS A 123 -21.20 -5.01 9.03
C LYS A 123 -20.65 -5.11 10.43
N ARG A 124 -20.65 -3.98 11.13
CA ARG A 124 -20.28 -3.93 12.54
C ARG A 124 -21.51 -4.26 13.39
N MET A 125 -21.47 -5.40 14.06
CA MET A 125 -22.54 -5.87 14.94
C MET A 125 -22.18 -5.57 16.38
N LYS A 126 -22.78 -4.50 16.93
CA LYS A 126 -22.53 -4.04 18.29
C LYS A 126 -23.48 -4.67 19.28
N LYS A 127 -22.95 -4.94 20.48
CA LYS A 127 -23.72 -5.30 21.69
C LYS A 127 -23.88 -4.06 22.59
N GLU A 128 -24.81 -4.13 23.54
CA GLU A 128 -25.10 -3.04 24.50
C GLU A 128 -23.87 -2.62 25.32
N ASN A 129 -22.98 -3.55 25.64
CA ASN A 129 -21.75 -3.27 26.40
C ASN A 129 -20.62 -2.63 25.60
N GLY A 130 -20.86 -2.32 24.32
CA GLY A 130 -19.88 -1.74 23.42
C GLY A 130 -18.98 -2.73 22.68
N PHE A 131 -19.03 -4.01 23.00
CA PHE A 131 -18.34 -5.03 22.23
C PHE A 131 -18.99 -5.21 20.86
N TYR A 132 -18.19 -5.47 19.85
CA TYR A 132 -18.69 -5.72 18.51
C TYR A 132 -17.87 -6.77 17.77
N ILE A 133 -18.51 -7.34 16.76
CA ILE A 133 -17.92 -8.22 15.76
C ILE A 133 -18.12 -7.54 14.39
N ASP A 134 -17.08 -7.54 13.57
CA ASP A 134 -17.04 -6.82 12.29
C ASP A 134 -16.55 -7.72 11.16
N PRO A 135 -17.42 -8.54 10.57
CA PRO A 135 -17.09 -9.27 9.35
C PRO A 135 -17.05 -8.33 8.15
N SER A 136 -16.08 -8.52 7.26
CA SER A 136 -15.91 -7.72 6.07
C SER A 136 -15.32 -8.50 4.89
N ILE A 137 -15.56 -7.98 3.71
CA ILE A 137 -14.91 -8.41 2.47
C ILE A 137 -14.32 -7.19 1.77
N GLU A 138 -13.17 -7.35 1.16
CA GLU A 138 -12.47 -6.28 0.45
C GLU A 138 -11.93 -6.78 -0.87
N LEU A 139 -12.02 -5.95 -1.88
CA LEU A 139 -11.38 -6.15 -3.17
C LEU A 139 -10.55 -4.91 -3.50
N THR A 140 -9.27 -5.11 -3.79
CA THR A 140 -8.36 -4.05 -4.24
C THR A 140 -7.79 -4.46 -5.58
N ALA A 141 -8.00 -3.64 -6.60
CA ALA A 141 -7.43 -3.81 -7.92
C ALA A 141 -6.52 -2.63 -8.25
N GLY A 142 -5.35 -2.91 -8.77
CA GLY A 142 -4.38 -1.90 -9.14
C GLY A 142 -3.63 -2.26 -10.40
N HIS A 143 -3.18 -1.23 -11.10
CA HIS A 143 -2.30 -1.36 -12.25
C HIS A 143 -1.17 -0.37 -12.13
N LEU A 144 0.06 -0.88 -12.20
CA LEU A 144 1.28 -0.09 -12.32
C LEU A 144 1.72 -0.13 -13.76
N GLY A 145 1.94 1.04 -14.36
CA GLY A 145 2.33 1.17 -15.77
C GLY A 145 3.68 0.53 -16.06
N GLY A 146 3.84 0.05 -17.29
CA GLY A 146 5.12 -0.41 -17.80
C GLY A 146 6.15 0.71 -17.88
N LYS A 147 7.40 0.34 -18.01
CA LYS A 147 8.52 1.27 -18.10
C LYS A 147 9.58 0.79 -19.07
N ASP A 148 10.12 1.76 -19.81
CA ASP A 148 11.27 1.61 -20.69
C ASP A 148 12.29 2.66 -20.29
N TYR A 149 13.52 2.25 -20.03
CA TYR A 149 14.59 3.18 -19.68
C TYR A 149 15.95 2.56 -19.92
N ASP A 150 16.97 3.43 -19.98
CA ASP A 150 18.36 3.02 -20.09
C ASP A 150 19.03 3.11 -18.72
N ALA A 151 19.61 2.02 -18.28
CA ALA A 151 20.54 1.99 -17.15
C ALA A 151 21.97 2.11 -17.65
N VAL A 152 22.83 2.71 -16.85
CA VAL A 152 24.24 2.93 -17.20
C VAL A 152 25.11 1.91 -16.47
N SER A 153 25.86 1.12 -17.22
CA SER A 153 26.81 0.15 -16.68
C SER A 153 28.23 0.70 -16.79
N ASP A 154 29.07 0.43 -15.81
CA ASP A 154 30.53 0.70 -15.86
C ASP A 154 31.33 -0.33 -16.64
N MET A 155 30.67 -1.36 -17.17
CA MET A 155 31.32 -2.35 -18.05
C MET A 155 31.80 -1.71 -19.35
N GLY A 156 33.12 -1.68 -19.55
CA GLY A 156 33.73 -1.26 -20.82
C GLY A 156 33.44 0.18 -21.25
N GLY A 157 33.35 1.13 -20.29
CA GLY A 157 33.21 2.57 -20.57
C GLY A 157 31.80 3.08 -20.65
N ASN A 158 31.02 2.94 -19.59
CA ASN A 158 29.66 3.50 -19.45
C ASN A 158 28.67 3.07 -20.57
N LYS A 159 28.52 1.77 -20.75
CA LYS A 159 27.55 1.20 -21.68
C LYS A 159 26.13 1.35 -21.15
N LYS A 160 25.20 1.67 -22.06
CA LYS A 160 23.76 1.69 -21.75
C LYS A 160 23.18 0.29 -21.87
N MET A 161 22.38 -0.08 -20.88
CA MET A 161 21.55 -1.28 -20.91
C MET A 161 20.09 -0.82 -21.00
N HIS A 162 19.39 -1.24 -22.04
CA HIS A 162 17.97 -0.96 -22.17
C HIS A 162 17.17 -1.95 -21.35
N ILE A 163 16.26 -1.44 -20.52
CA ILE A 163 15.37 -2.21 -19.65
C ILE A 163 13.94 -1.91 -20.02
N HIS A 164 13.20 -2.95 -20.34
CA HIS A 164 11.77 -2.93 -20.51
C HIS A 164 11.09 -3.75 -19.43
N GLN A 165 10.12 -3.18 -18.75
CA GLN A 165 9.27 -3.89 -17.81
C GLN A 165 7.82 -3.67 -18.19
N ASP A 166 7.07 -4.77 -18.35
CA ASP A 166 5.63 -4.71 -18.60
C ASP A 166 4.89 -4.13 -17.38
N GLY A 167 3.73 -3.55 -17.63
CA GLY A 167 2.82 -3.14 -16.57
C GLY A 167 2.39 -4.33 -15.70
N VAL A 168 2.11 -4.04 -14.45
CA VAL A 168 1.71 -5.05 -13.45
C VAL A 168 0.28 -4.78 -13.02
N THR A 169 -0.58 -5.79 -13.10
CA THR A 169 -1.95 -5.74 -12.57
C THR A 169 -2.04 -6.62 -11.34
N SER A 170 -2.53 -6.04 -10.24
CA SER A 170 -2.77 -6.72 -8.97
C SER A 170 -4.25 -6.70 -8.67
N VAL A 171 -4.79 -7.83 -8.22
CA VAL A 171 -6.16 -7.95 -7.73
C VAL A 171 -6.11 -8.76 -6.45
N ILE A 172 -6.35 -8.11 -5.32
CA ILE A 172 -6.30 -8.74 -4.00
C ILE A 172 -7.70 -8.78 -3.40
N GLY A 173 -8.14 -9.98 -3.04
CA GLY A 173 -9.34 -10.19 -2.26
C GLY A 173 -9.02 -10.48 -0.80
N ARG A 174 -9.83 -9.95 0.13
CA ARG A 174 -9.72 -10.22 1.56
C ARG A 174 -11.08 -10.58 2.14
N ILE A 175 -11.07 -11.55 3.06
CA ILE A 175 -12.19 -11.86 3.93
C ILE A 175 -11.70 -11.64 5.36
N GLY A 176 -12.32 -10.74 6.09
CA GLY A 176 -11.88 -10.31 7.40
C GLY A 176 -12.91 -10.50 8.48
N LEU A 177 -12.41 -10.64 9.70
CA LEU A 177 -13.19 -10.63 10.93
C LEU A 177 -12.48 -9.76 11.95
N GLY A 178 -13.17 -8.71 12.39
CA GLY A 178 -12.74 -7.83 13.45
C GLY A 178 -13.51 -8.09 14.75
N ILE A 179 -12.87 -7.81 15.85
CA ILE A 179 -13.49 -7.73 17.17
C ILE A 179 -13.03 -6.44 17.83
N GLY A 180 -13.87 -5.81 18.59
CA GLY A 180 -13.49 -4.59 19.26
C GLY A 180 -14.42 -4.19 20.38
N LYS A 181 -14.04 -3.09 21.01
CA LYS A 181 -14.86 -2.41 22.02
C LYS A 181 -14.91 -0.93 21.72
N GLU A 182 -16.11 -0.41 21.59
CA GLU A 182 -16.39 1.00 21.40
C GLU A 182 -17.01 1.60 22.66
N THR A 183 -16.47 2.74 23.07
CA THR A 183 -17.01 3.58 24.13
C THR A 183 -17.38 4.94 23.53
N GLU A 184 -17.89 5.88 24.30
CA GLU A 184 -18.19 7.23 23.82
C GLU A 184 -16.96 7.99 23.29
N ARG A 185 -15.77 7.64 23.80
CA ARG A 185 -14.52 8.35 23.48
C ARG A 185 -13.45 7.51 22.82
N SER A 186 -13.64 6.21 22.74
CA SER A 186 -12.60 5.32 22.21
C SER A 186 -13.16 4.14 21.45
N ASN A 187 -12.33 3.62 20.57
CA ASN A 187 -12.54 2.35 19.90
C ASN A 187 -11.21 1.59 19.92
N LEU A 188 -11.23 0.37 20.40
CA LEU A 188 -10.10 -0.56 20.34
C LEU A 188 -10.52 -1.79 19.58
N PHE A 189 -9.68 -2.24 18.64
CA PHE A 189 -10.01 -3.40 17.82
C PHE A 189 -8.81 -4.26 17.48
N ALA A 190 -9.08 -5.50 17.12
CA ALA A 190 -8.18 -6.42 16.47
C ALA A 190 -8.90 -7.05 15.27
N LYS A 191 -8.21 -7.22 14.17
CA LYS A 191 -8.74 -7.79 12.93
C LYS A 191 -7.79 -8.84 12.38
N ILE A 192 -8.37 -9.94 11.88
CA ILE A 192 -7.67 -10.95 11.10
C ILE A 192 -8.34 -11.06 9.73
N ALA A 193 -7.57 -11.18 8.69
CA ALA A 193 -8.09 -11.36 7.34
C ALA A 193 -7.29 -12.41 6.57
N LEU A 194 -8.00 -13.20 5.77
CA LEU A 194 -7.42 -14.06 4.76
C LEU A 194 -7.36 -13.27 3.45
N ALA A 195 -6.19 -13.19 2.85
CA ALA A 195 -5.95 -12.44 1.63
C ALA A 195 -5.42 -13.35 0.52
N HIS A 196 -5.78 -13.02 -0.72
CA HIS A 196 -5.29 -13.71 -1.91
C HIS A 196 -5.03 -12.71 -3.03
N GLU A 197 -3.86 -12.84 -3.66
CA GLU A 197 -3.48 -12.13 -4.88
C GLU A 197 -3.81 -12.99 -6.09
N PHE A 198 -4.70 -12.50 -6.96
CA PHE A 198 -5.14 -13.19 -8.19
C PHE A 198 -4.28 -12.84 -9.41
N GLY A 199 -3.48 -11.80 -9.34
CA GLY A 199 -2.61 -11.30 -10.39
C GLY A 199 -1.16 -11.22 -9.94
N GLY A 200 -0.45 -10.14 -10.34
CA GLY A 200 0.87 -9.81 -9.81
C GLY A 200 2.05 -10.42 -10.56
N LYS A 201 1.93 -10.70 -11.85
CA LYS A 201 3.08 -11.09 -12.70
C LYS A 201 3.92 -9.88 -13.07
N VAL A 202 5.21 -9.94 -12.80
CA VAL A 202 6.20 -8.93 -13.17
C VAL A 202 7.15 -9.53 -14.21
N LYS A 203 7.15 -8.97 -15.42
CA LYS A 203 8.04 -9.36 -16.52
C LYS A 203 8.99 -8.23 -16.85
N SER A 204 10.28 -8.55 -16.94
CA SER A 204 11.33 -7.60 -17.30
C SER A 204 12.22 -8.19 -18.37
N ILE A 205 12.61 -7.36 -19.34
CA ILE A 205 13.52 -7.69 -20.43
C ILE A 205 14.71 -6.75 -20.37
N PHE A 206 15.91 -7.32 -20.40
CA PHE A 206 17.16 -6.61 -20.37
C PHE A 206 17.88 -6.80 -21.70
N SER A 207 18.30 -5.72 -22.33
CA SER A 207 19.08 -5.78 -23.55
C SER A 207 20.23 -4.77 -23.55
N ALA A 208 21.39 -5.20 -24.00
CA ALA A 208 22.56 -4.37 -24.21
C ALA A 208 23.05 -4.55 -25.65
N GLU A 209 23.76 -3.55 -26.16
CA GLU A 209 24.33 -3.60 -27.50
C GLU A 209 25.30 -4.76 -27.61
N ASN A 210 25.11 -5.62 -28.62
CA ASN A 210 25.91 -6.83 -28.90
C ASN A 210 25.86 -7.96 -27.83
N GLU A 211 24.86 -7.90 -26.93
CA GLU A 211 24.66 -8.94 -25.93
C GLU A 211 23.30 -9.64 -26.15
N PRO A 212 23.17 -10.91 -25.75
CA PRO A 212 21.89 -11.60 -25.79
C PRO A 212 20.85 -10.91 -24.91
N THR A 213 19.64 -10.81 -25.40
CA THR A 213 18.50 -10.34 -24.62
C THR A 213 18.19 -11.37 -23.53
N SER A 214 18.07 -10.92 -22.29
CA SER A 214 17.64 -11.73 -21.16
C SER A 214 16.33 -11.21 -20.56
N GLY A 215 15.56 -12.08 -19.96
CA GLY A 215 14.29 -11.73 -19.35
C GLY A 215 14.12 -12.40 -17.99
N THR A 216 13.35 -11.76 -17.13
CA THR A 216 12.92 -12.31 -15.85
C THR A 216 11.41 -12.21 -15.70
N GLU A 217 10.83 -13.17 -15.03
CA GLU A 217 9.42 -13.16 -14.65
C GLU A 217 9.32 -13.50 -13.16
N VAL A 218 8.59 -12.68 -12.42
CA VAL A 218 8.26 -12.92 -11.01
C VAL A 218 6.74 -12.99 -10.88
N ASP A 219 6.24 -14.09 -10.34
CA ASP A 219 4.83 -14.28 -10.04
C ASP A 219 4.59 -14.03 -8.56
N LEU A 220 3.79 -13.00 -8.25
CA LEU A 220 3.43 -12.60 -6.88
C LEU A 220 2.07 -13.18 -6.44
N LYS A 221 1.47 -14.07 -7.23
CA LYS A 221 0.23 -14.76 -6.87
C LYS A 221 0.44 -15.56 -5.59
N ASP A 222 -0.37 -15.31 -4.57
CA ASP A 222 -0.15 -15.83 -3.24
C ASP A 222 -1.39 -15.70 -2.36
N SER A 223 -1.35 -16.40 -1.24
CA SER A 223 -2.34 -16.28 -0.16
C SER A 223 -1.62 -16.06 1.16
N TRP A 224 -2.19 -15.22 2.01
CA TRP A 224 -1.60 -14.91 3.31
C TRP A 224 -2.65 -14.50 4.34
N VAL A 225 -2.21 -14.28 5.57
CA VAL A 225 -3.02 -13.79 6.67
C VAL A 225 -2.54 -12.41 7.08
N ASP A 226 -3.46 -11.44 7.15
CA ASP A 226 -3.23 -10.12 7.72
C ASP A 226 -3.74 -10.07 9.16
N VAL A 227 -2.96 -9.49 10.05
CA VAL A 227 -3.35 -9.20 11.43
C VAL A 227 -3.17 -7.71 11.69
N GLU A 228 -4.23 -7.08 12.19
CA GLU A 228 -4.25 -5.66 12.50
C GLU A 228 -4.77 -5.43 13.91
N VAL A 229 -4.14 -4.54 14.64
CA VAL A 229 -4.63 -4.02 15.92
C VAL A 229 -4.61 -2.50 15.85
N GLY A 230 -5.58 -1.87 16.47
CA GLY A 230 -5.64 -0.43 16.41
C GLY A 230 -6.66 0.17 17.35
N GLY A 231 -6.75 1.47 17.27
CA GLY A 231 -7.70 2.21 18.06
C GLY A 231 -7.81 3.66 17.66
N SER A 232 -8.84 4.29 18.19
CA SER A 232 -9.08 5.71 18.05
C SER A 232 -9.55 6.31 19.38
N TRP A 233 -9.22 7.57 19.59
CA TRP A 233 -9.55 8.29 20.81
C TRP A 233 -10.04 9.69 20.48
N LEU A 234 -11.18 10.05 21.05
CA LEU A 234 -11.70 11.40 21.00
C LEU A 234 -11.02 12.25 22.08
N VAL A 235 -10.10 13.12 21.67
CA VAL A 235 -9.34 13.99 22.58
C VAL A 235 -10.22 15.15 23.10
N ASN A 236 -11.02 15.71 22.23
CA ASN A 236 -12.05 16.71 22.54
C ASN A 236 -13.23 16.56 21.58
N ARG A 237 -14.21 17.47 21.61
CA ARG A 237 -15.40 17.38 20.78
C ARG A 237 -15.14 17.18 19.28
N ASN A 238 -14.04 17.68 18.78
CA ASN A 238 -13.77 17.82 17.36
C ASN A 238 -12.52 17.06 16.90
N THR A 239 -11.74 16.48 17.81
CA THR A 239 -10.43 15.94 17.49
C THR A 239 -10.31 14.47 17.86
N TYR A 240 -10.00 13.64 16.87
CA TYR A 240 -9.68 12.23 17.02
C TYR A 240 -8.19 11.98 16.80
N LEU A 241 -7.60 11.16 17.65
CA LEU A 241 -6.34 10.49 17.38
C LEU A 241 -6.64 9.04 17.03
N TYR A 242 -5.92 8.51 16.05
CA TYR A 242 -6.05 7.10 15.69
C TYR A 242 -4.70 6.50 15.33
N GLY A 243 -4.59 5.20 15.53
CA GLY A 243 -3.40 4.46 15.18
C GLY A 243 -3.70 2.99 14.94
N THR A 244 -2.94 2.37 14.05
CA THR A 244 -3.01 0.94 13.76
C THR A 244 -1.62 0.36 13.61
N TYR A 245 -1.49 -0.92 13.92
CA TYR A 245 -0.34 -1.75 13.63
C TYR A 245 -0.81 -2.95 12.83
N THR A 246 -0.16 -3.19 11.70
CA THR A 246 -0.51 -4.29 10.80
C THR A 246 0.72 -5.14 10.50
N ARG A 247 0.51 -6.45 10.43
CA ARG A 247 1.51 -7.43 10.00
C ARG A 247 0.84 -8.52 9.17
N ASN A 248 1.55 -9.05 8.16
CA ASN A 248 1.08 -10.22 7.44
C ASN A 248 1.96 -11.44 7.70
N PHE A 249 1.39 -12.62 7.45
CA PHE A 249 2.04 -13.91 7.64
C PHE A 249 1.75 -14.82 6.46
N GLY A 250 2.75 -15.58 6.02
CA GLY A 250 2.62 -16.58 4.97
C GLY A 250 2.71 -16.05 3.55
N ALA A 251 3.00 -14.76 3.35
CA ALA A 251 3.17 -14.17 2.04
C ALA A 251 4.62 -14.23 1.57
N ASP A 252 4.83 -14.35 0.26
CA ASP A 252 6.15 -14.14 -0.36
C ASP A 252 6.60 -12.68 -0.22
N VAL A 253 5.67 -11.74 -0.41
CA VAL A 253 5.85 -10.34 -0.05
C VAL A 253 5.31 -10.13 1.36
N SER A 254 6.22 -10.10 2.33
CA SER A 254 5.86 -9.90 3.73
C SER A 254 5.83 -8.42 4.08
N SER A 255 4.71 -7.95 4.60
CA SER A 255 4.69 -6.73 5.41
C SER A 255 5.14 -7.09 6.82
N LYS A 256 6.41 -6.83 7.13
CA LYS A 256 6.99 -7.17 8.44
C LYS A 256 6.37 -6.36 9.56
N TRP A 257 6.07 -5.12 9.26
CA TRP A 257 5.29 -4.24 10.11
C TRP A 257 4.84 -3.01 9.31
N ARG A 258 3.69 -2.51 9.69
CA ARG A 258 3.16 -1.23 9.23
C ARG A 258 2.53 -0.52 10.41
N ILE A 259 2.84 0.75 10.56
CA ILE A 259 2.24 1.64 11.54
C ILE A 259 1.55 2.76 10.81
N ASP A 260 0.31 3.01 11.19
CA ASP A 260 -0.47 4.18 10.80
C ASP A 260 -0.77 4.99 12.04
N ALA A 261 -0.55 6.29 11.99
CA ALA A 261 -0.92 7.19 13.07
C ALA A 261 -1.47 8.48 12.47
N GLY A 262 -2.57 8.96 12.99
CA GLY A 262 -3.23 10.11 12.43
C GLY A 262 -4.04 10.91 13.42
N ILE A 263 -4.42 12.08 12.94
CA ILE A 263 -5.27 13.03 13.65
C ILE A 263 -6.37 13.52 12.70
N ARG A 264 -7.58 13.60 13.21
CA ARG A 264 -8.72 14.14 12.49
C ARG A 264 -9.36 15.27 13.27
N PHE A 265 -9.64 16.34 12.58
CA PHE A 265 -10.37 17.48 13.09
C PHE A 265 -11.67 17.64 12.31
N SER A 266 -12.80 17.67 13.03
CA SER A 266 -14.14 17.83 12.46
C SER A 266 -14.74 19.18 12.84
N PHE A 267 -15.43 19.83 11.88
CA PHE A 267 -16.02 21.15 12.07
C PHE A 267 -17.30 21.39 11.26
#